data_d6339c21688134a3ef6bc19bc1f98493
#
_entry.id   d6339c21688134a3ef6bc19bc1f98493
#
_cell.length_a   1.000
_cell.length_b   1.000
_cell.length_c   1.000
_cell.angle_alpha   90.00
_cell.angle_beta   90.00
_cell.angle_gamma   90.00
#
_symmetry.space_group_name_H-M   'P 1'
#
loop_
_entity.id
_entity.type
_entity.pdbx_description
1 polymer ?
#
loop_
_entity_poly.entity_id
_entity_poly.type
_entity_poly.pdbx_seq_one_letter_code
_entity_poly.pdbx_strand_id
1 'polypeptide(L)'
;MKSKLHRSRSRRAILLAIPVVVALCVSGPVAAQSGPASAGPVDPQLIEDLVAANRILADQGVLDGWGHVSVRHPRDPNRYLLSRSLAPELITAGDIMEFDLDSNPVDAKGRPLYTERFIHGEIYKLRPDVMAIVHTHAPALIPFGISKVPLKPDYHRSAFVAAGVPVFEIRERAGMTDMLIRDQALGRALADALGNHPAALMRGHGAVVVGPSIQRVVGRSIFLPLNATLQMQAAALGGPVTYLDPQEAKKIEEREGYGLGRAWDAWKRKAMAKHPEGAGK
;
A
#
# COMPACT_ATOMS: atom_id res chain seq x y z
N MET A 1 -20.29 -67.51 -71.40
CA MET A 1 -21.10 -66.31 -71.57
C MET A 1 -22.09 -66.24 -70.44
N LYS A 2 -21.89 -65.45 -69.40
CA LYS A 2 -22.78 -65.33 -68.25
C LYS A 2 -23.03 -63.85 -68.02
N SER A 3 -24.26 -63.39 -68.20
CA SER A 3 -24.72 -62.02 -67.93
C SER A 3 -24.90 -61.82 -66.41
N LYS A 4 -24.40 -60.76 -65.88
CA LYS A 4 -24.68 -60.37 -64.53
C LYS A 4 -25.68 -59.22 -64.50
N LEU A 5 -26.84 -59.47 -63.89
CA LEU A 5 -27.86 -58.46 -63.56
C LEU A 5 -27.34 -57.55 -62.48
N HIS A 6 -27.46 -56.27 -62.73
CA HIS A 6 -27.16 -55.21 -61.72
C HIS A 6 -28.48 -54.80 -61.06
N ARG A 7 -28.62 -55.09 -59.75
CA ARG A 7 -29.77 -54.62 -58.93
C ARG A 7 -29.45 -53.24 -58.34
N SER A 8 -30.19 -52.25 -58.77
CA SER A 8 -30.20 -50.90 -58.19
C SER A 8 -30.92 -50.95 -56.81
N ARG A 9 -30.20 -50.53 -55.76
CA ARG A 9 -30.80 -50.28 -54.43
C ARG A 9 -31.02 -48.78 -54.28
N SER A 10 -32.30 -48.38 -54.35
CA SER A 10 -32.70 -47.00 -53.96
C SER A 10 -32.49 -46.75 -52.44
N ARG A 11 -31.61 -45.82 -52.09
CA ARG A 11 -31.46 -45.33 -50.73
C ARG A 11 -32.49 -44.25 -50.50
N ARG A 12 -33.48 -44.49 -49.62
CA ARG A 12 -34.37 -43.46 -49.11
C ARG A 12 -33.57 -42.66 -48.07
N ALA A 13 -33.34 -41.40 -48.37
CA ALA A 13 -32.79 -40.42 -47.34
C ALA A 13 -33.89 -40.05 -46.38
N ILE A 14 -33.66 -40.34 -45.09
CA ILE A 14 -34.51 -39.88 -44.00
C ILE A 14 -33.92 -38.54 -43.58
N LEU A 15 -34.65 -37.43 -43.82
CA LEU A 15 -34.34 -36.12 -43.31
C LEU A 15 -34.78 -36.07 -41.83
N LEU A 16 -33.84 -36.11 -40.91
CA LEU A 16 -34.07 -35.76 -39.50
C LEU A 16 -34.09 -34.24 -39.36
N ALA A 17 -35.26 -33.68 -39.06
CA ALA A 17 -35.40 -32.28 -38.68
C ALA A 17 -34.92 -32.12 -37.22
N ILE A 18 -33.84 -31.43 -37.02
CA ILE A 18 -33.33 -31.04 -35.70
C ILE A 18 -34.06 -29.74 -35.29
N PRO A 19 -34.81 -29.71 -34.17
CA PRO A 19 -35.39 -28.46 -33.72
C PRO A 19 -34.28 -27.55 -33.17
N VAL A 20 -34.09 -26.37 -33.73
CA VAL A 20 -33.24 -25.32 -33.20
C VAL A 20 -33.99 -24.66 -32.03
N VAL A 21 -33.58 -25.01 -30.83
CA VAL A 21 -34.05 -24.29 -29.63
C VAL A 21 -33.25 -22.99 -29.54
N VAL A 22 -33.87 -21.87 -29.91
CA VAL A 22 -33.33 -20.53 -29.67
C VAL A 22 -33.53 -20.19 -28.18
N ALA A 23 -32.49 -20.36 -27.37
CA ALA A 23 -32.48 -19.87 -26.02
C ALA A 23 -32.38 -18.34 -26.05
N LEU A 24 -33.47 -17.64 -25.77
CA LEU A 24 -33.43 -16.21 -25.47
C LEU A 24 -32.71 -16.02 -24.13
N CYS A 25 -31.44 -15.62 -24.18
CA CYS A 25 -30.74 -15.08 -23.03
C CYS A 25 -31.35 -13.72 -22.67
N VAL A 26 -32.25 -13.69 -21.73
CA VAL A 26 -32.71 -12.45 -21.09
C VAL A 26 -31.57 -11.96 -20.21
N SER A 27 -30.75 -11.05 -20.73
CA SER A 27 -29.78 -10.32 -19.91
C SER A 27 -30.58 -9.37 -19.01
N GLY A 28 -30.83 -9.81 -17.78
CA GLY A 28 -31.31 -8.91 -16.73
C GLY A 28 -30.27 -7.78 -16.49
N PRO A 29 -30.70 -6.60 -16.05
CA PRO A 29 -29.76 -5.54 -15.72
C PRO A 29 -28.81 -6.05 -14.65
N VAL A 30 -27.51 -6.08 -14.95
CA VAL A 30 -26.46 -6.29 -13.95
C VAL A 30 -26.59 -5.11 -12.98
N ALA A 31 -27.13 -5.38 -11.79
CA ALA A 31 -27.14 -4.39 -10.73
C ALA A 31 -25.68 -3.98 -10.50
N ALA A 32 -25.35 -2.73 -10.74
CA ALA A 32 -24.07 -2.16 -10.37
C ALA A 32 -23.93 -2.39 -8.86
N GLN A 33 -22.94 -3.18 -8.44
CA GLN A 33 -22.67 -3.37 -7.03
C GLN A 33 -22.36 -1.99 -6.45
N SER A 34 -23.28 -1.49 -5.63
CA SER A 34 -23.03 -0.26 -4.88
C SER A 34 -21.84 -0.52 -3.95
N GLY A 35 -20.85 0.36 -3.98
CA GLY A 35 -19.73 0.30 -3.05
C GLY A 35 -20.19 0.31 -1.59
N PRO A 36 -19.28 0.07 -0.62
CA PRO A 36 -19.64 0.12 0.80
C PRO A 36 -20.19 1.50 1.18
N ALA A 37 -21.07 1.55 2.18
CA ALA A 37 -21.62 2.83 2.66
C ALA A 37 -20.51 3.70 3.27
N SER A 38 -20.56 5.03 3.09
CA SER A 38 -19.61 5.96 3.69
C SER A 38 -19.81 6.06 5.21
N ALA A 39 -18.70 6.22 5.94
CA ALA A 39 -18.71 6.53 7.39
C ALA A 39 -19.07 8.00 7.69
N GLY A 40 -19.31 8.81 6.66
CA GLY A 40 -19.70 10.19 6.76
C GLY A 40 -18.55 11.19 6.66
N PRO A 41 -18.83 12.49 6.88
CA PRO A 41 -17.86 13.54 6.63
C PRO A 41 -16.62 13.45 7.52
N VAL A 42 -15.49 13.80 6.93
CA VAL A 42 -14.18 13.86 7.60
C VAL A 42 -13.83 15.32 7.87
N ASP A 43 -13.13 15.57 8.98
CA ASP A 43 -12.58 16.89 9.26
C ASP A 43 -11.67 17.36 8.10
N PRO A 44 -11.90 18.54 7.53
CA PRO A 44 -11.07 19.09 6.47
C PRO A 44 -9.59 19.16 6.84
N GLN A 45 -9.25 19.39 8.11
CA GLN A 45 -7.88 19.42 8.60
C GLN A 45 -7.20 18.04 8.44
N LEU A 46 -7.91 16.92 8.69
CA LEU A 46 -7.36 15.58 8.49
C LEU A 46 -7.09 15.30 7.00
N ILE A 47 -7.97 15.77 6.11
CA ILE A 47 -7.78 15.67 4.66
C ILE A 47 -6.54 16.48 4.23
N GLU A 48 -6.41 17.72 4.70
CA GLU A 48 -5.25 18.56 4.44
C GLU A 48 -3.95 17.92 4.95
N ASP A 49 -3.97 17.35 6.15
CA ASP A 49 -2.81 16.66 6.72
C ASP A 49 -2.43 15.40 5.93
N LEU A 50 -3.41 14.66 5.39
CA LEU A 50 -3.15 13.51 4.53
C LEU A 50 -2.53 13.93 3.19
N VAL A 51 -3.02 15.01 2.58
CA VAL A 51 -2.40 15.62 1.38
C VAL A 51 -0.98 16.07 1.69
N ALA A 52 -0.80 16.80 2.80
CA ALA A 52 0.51 17.26 3.24
C ALA A 52 1.48 16.10 3.48
N ALA A 53 1.04 14.99 4.08
CA ALA A 53 1.86 13.80 4.30
C ALA A 53 2.43 13.23 3.00
N ASN A 54 1.61 13.10 1.95
CA ASN A 54 2.04 12.64 0.64
C ASN A 54 3.08 13.59 0.04
N ARG A 55 2.80 14.90 0.05
CA ARG A 55 3.71 15.93 -0.51
C ARG A 55 5.01 16.08 0.28
N ILE A 56 4.95 15.99 1.62
CA ILE A 56 6.14 16.00 2.49
C ILE A 56 7.04 14.84 2.13
N LEU A 57 6.50 13.62 2.07
CA LEU A 57 7.30 12.42 1.81
C LEU A 57 7.88 12.41 0.39
N ALA A 58 7.17 12.96 -0.60
CA ALA A 58 7.71 13.19 -1.93
C ALA A 58 8.85 14.24 -1.90
N ASP A 59 8.66 15.39 -1.22
CA ASP A 59 9.69 16.44 -1.06
C ASP A 59 10.95 15.94 -0.34
N GLN A 60 10.80 15.00 0.60
CA GLN A 60 11.90 14.37 1.34
C GLN A 60 12.54 13.18 0.58
N GLY A 61 12.08 12.85 -0.64
CA GLY A 61 12.61 11.74 -1.44
C GLY A 61 12.32 10.35 -0.86
N VAL A 62 11.30 10.26 -0.01
CA VAL A 62 10.83 9.00 0.58
C VAL A 62 9.80 8.32 -0.32
N LEU A 63 8.90 9.09 -0.92
CA LEU A 63 7.96 8.59 -1.92
C LEU A 63 8.44 9.00 -3.32
N ASP A 64 8.37 8.03 -4.21
CA ASP A 64 8.47 8.23 -5.66
C ASP A 64 7.07 8.44 -6.26
N GLY A 65 6.93 8.29 -7.58
CA GLY A 65 5.65 8.44 -8.27
C GLY A 65 4.58 7.39 -7.91
N TRP A 66 4.91 6.34 -7.17
CA TRP A 66 4.05 5.19 -6.88
C TRP A 66 3.78 4.95 -5.39
N GLY A 67 4.61 5.45 -4.49
CA GLY A 67 4.40 5.34 -3.05
C GLY A 67 3.13 6.09 -2.60
N HIS A 68 2.57 5.75 -1.44
CA HIS A 68 1.29 6.30 -0.99
C HIS A 68 1.12 6.29 0.53
N VAL A 69 0.25 7.18 1.03
CA VAL A 69 -0.07 7.34 2.45
C VAL A 69 -1.56 7.14 2.66
N SER A 70 -1.93 6.42 3.71
CA SER A 70 -3.32 6.33 4.17
C SER A 70 -3.46 6.73 5.63
N VAL A 71 -4.70 7.05 6.02
CA VAL A 71 -5.10 7.26 7.41
C VAL A 71 -6.40 6.52 7.70
N ARG A 72 -6.51 5.92 8.88
CA ARG A 72 -7.75 5.30 9.35
C ARG A 72 -8.83 6.38 9.51
N HIS A 73 -10.06 6.05 9.13
CA HIS A 73 -11.18 6.99 9.22
C HIS A 73 -11.51 7.28 10.70
N PRO A 74 -11.64 8.57 11.11
CA PRO A 74 -11.77 8.94 12.52
C PRO A 74 -13.10 8.52 13.14
N ARG A 75 -14.15 8.29 12.34
CA ARG A 75 -15.51 7.96 12.80
C ARG A 75 -15.84 6.47 12.69
N ASP A 76 -15.11 5.71 11.86
CA ASP A 76 -15.31 4.28 11.69
C ASP A 76 -13.96 3.59 11.52
N PRO A 77 -13.49 2.82 12.51
CA PRO A 77 -12.20 2.11 12.43
C PRO A 77 -12.14 1.06 11.32
N ASN A 78 -13.29 0.68 10.74
CA ASN A 78 -13.37 -0.24 9.60
C ASN A 78 -13.30 0.48 8.25
N ARG A 79 -12.90 1.73 8.22
CA ARG A 79 -12.70 2.54 7.04
C ARG A 79 -11.31 3.19 7.07
N TYR A 80 -10.80 3.51 5.89
CA TYR A 80 -9.58 4.32 5.76
C TYR A 80 -9.66 5.27 4.56
N LEU A 81 -8.82 6.28 4.60
CA LEU A 81 -8.69 7.29 3.56
C LEU A 81 -7.37 7.11 2.84
N LEU A 82 -7.42 7.11 1.51
CA LEU A 82 -6.27 6.98 0.62
C LEU A 82 -6.59 7.76 -0.65
N SER A 83 -5.60 8.35 -1.31
CA SER A 83 -5.84 9.03 -2.59
C SER A 83 -6.17 8.04 -3.71
N ARG A 84 -6.76 8.56 -4.80
CA ARG A 84 -6.71 7.84 -6.08
C ARG A 84 -5.26 7.59 -6.50
N SER A 85 -5.03 6.65 -7.40
CA SER A 85 -3.70 6.41 -7.96
C SER A 85 -3.20 7.65 -8.72
N LEU A 86 -2.28 8.36 -8.07
CA LEU A 86 -1.65 9.59 -8.55
C LEU A 86 -0.29 9.75 -7.87
N ALA A 87 0.66 10.41 -8.54
CA ALA A 87 1.94 10.73 -7.92
C ALA A 87 1.74 11.55 -6.63
N PRO A 88 2.40 11.19 -5.51
CA PRO A 88 2.12 11.76 -4.19
C PRO A 88 2.23 13.29 -4.13
N GLU A 89 3.16 13.87 -4.87
CA GLU A 89 3.36 15.33 -4.92
C GLU A 89 2.19 16.09 -5.53
N LEU A 90 1.40 15.43 -6.41
CA LEU A 90 0.29 16.04 -7.14
C LEU A 90 -1.08 15.88 -6.45
N ILE A 91 -1.14 15.14 -5.34
CA ILE A 91 -2.40 14.86 -4.65
C ILE A 91 -3.01 16.15 -4.09
N THR A 92 -4.33 16.26 -4.25
CA THR A 92 -5.19 17.32 -3.70
C THR A 92 -6.27 16.73 -2.80
N ALA A 93 -6.99 17.57 -2.08
CA ALA A 93 -8.13 17.12 -1.25
C ALA A 93 -9.20 16.36 -2.06
N GLY A 94 -9.43 16.75 -3.31
CA GLY A 94 -10.40 16.10 -4.21
C GLY A 94 -9.98 14.70 -4.67
N ASP A 95 -8.72 14.32 -4.49
CA ASP A 95 -8.19 13.01 -4.85
C ASP A 95 -8.35 11.99 -3.73
N ILE A 96 -8.64 12.43 -2.50
CA ILE A 96 -8.81 11.53 -1.35
C ILE A 96 -10.13 10.77 -1.48
N MET A 97 -10.07 9.47 -1.21
CA MET A 97 -11.16 8.52 -1.30
C MET A 97 -11.29 7.74 0.00
N GLU A 98 -12.51 7.32 0.32
CA GLU A 98 -12.79 6.41 1.42
C GLU A 98 -12.83 4.97 0.93
N PHE A 99 -12.29 4.05 1.72
CA PHE A 99 -12.25 2.60 1.46
C PHE A 99 -12.73 1.82 2.68
N ASP A 100 -13.34 0.65 2.45
CA ASP A 100 -13.48 -0.36 3.50
C ASP A 100 -12.15 -1.11 3.73
N LEU A 101 -12.09 -1.96 4.76
CA LEU A 101 -10.88 -2.73 5.04
C LEU A 101 -10.61 -3.85 4.03
N ASP A 102 -11.58 -4.19 3.18
CA ASP A 102 -11.37 -5.07 2.01
C ASP A 102 -10.78 -4.32 0.82
N SER A 103 -10.47 -3.03 1.03
CA SER A 103 -9.92 -2.12 0.03
C SER A 103 -10.85 -1.84 -1.16
N ASN A 104 -12.17 -1.96 -0.94
CA ASN A 104 -13.18 -1.50 -1.88
C ASN A 104 -13.45 -0.01 -1.66
N PRO A 105 -13.44 0.81 -2.71
CA PRO A 105 -13.77 2.23 -2.56
C PRO A 105 -15.27 2.41 -2.29
N VAL A 106 -15.61 3.37 -1.43
CA VAL A 106 -17.01 3.79 -1.19
C VAL A 106 -17.61 4.38 -2.47
N ASP A 107 -16.85 5.25 -3.13
CA ASP A 107 -17.27 5.93 -4.37
C ASP A 107 -16.05 6.23 -5.24
N ALA A 108 -15.72 5.31 -6.15
CA ALA A 108 -14.60 5.50 -7.06
C ALA A 108 -14.86 6.60 -8.11
N LYS A 109 -16.09 6.76 -8.59
CA LYS A 109 -16.45 7.71 -9.69
C LYS A 109 -15.53 7.60 -10.92
N GLY A 110 -15.08 6.39 -11.24
CA GLY A 110 -14.14 6.15 -12.35
C GLY A 110 -12.69 6.56 -12.08
N ARG A 111 -12.35 7.01 -10.86
CA ARG A 111 -10.97 7.36 -10.48
C ARG A 111 -10.11 6.09 -10.39
N PRO A 112 -8.86 6.11 -10.88
CA PRO A 112 -7.95 4.97 -10.81
C PRO A 112 -7.57 4.66 -9.36
N LEU A 113 -7.42 3.37 -9.05
CA LEU A 113 -7.06 2.89 -7.70
C LEU A 113 -5.61 2.39 -7.70
N TYR A 114 -4.90 2.59 -6.58
CA TYR A 114 -3.62 1.91 -6.38
C TYR A 114 -3.80 0.39 -6.39
N THR A 115 -2.96 -0.31 -7.14
CA THR A 115 -2.92 -1.78 -7.15
C THR A 115 -2.66 -2.30 -5.73
N GLU A 116 -1.75 -1.66 -5.01
CA GLU A 116 -1.27 -2.09 -3.69
C GLU A 116 -2.06 -1.53 -2.50
N ARG A 117 -3.28 -1.03 -2.72
CA ARG A 117 -4.18 -0.58 -1.64
C ARG A 117 -4.49 -1.65 -0.60
N PHE A 118 -4.34 -2.93 -0.96
CA PHE A 118 -4.51 -4.08 -0.06
C PHE A 118 -3.49 -4.12 1.09
N ILE A 119 -2.31 -3.50 0.92
CA ILE A 119 -1.34 -3.27 2.01
C ILE A 119 -2.04 -2.58 3.18
N HIS A 120 -2.78 -1.49 2.89
CA HIS A 120 -3.41 -0.67 3.92
C HIS A 120 -4.58 -1.41 4.58
N GLY A 121 -5.52 -1.92 3.79
CA GLY A 121 -6.70 -2.60 4.32
C GLY A 121 -6.35 -3.76 5.25
N GLU A 122 -5.43 -4.63 4.84
CA GLU A 122 -5.06 -5.81 5.61
C GLU A 122 -4.25 -5.46 6.88
N ILE A 123 -3.39 -4.45 6.84
CA ILE A 123 -2.71 -3.97 8.05
C ILE A 123 -3.73 -3.35 9.02
N TYR A 124 -4.67 -2.53 8.55
CA TYR A 124 -5.71 -1.98 9.42
C TYR A 124 -6.60 -3.06 10.06
N LYS A 125 -6.88 -4.17 9.37
CA LYS A 125 -7.62 -5.32 9.95
C LYS A 125 -6.90 -5.93 11.14
N LEU A 126 -5.58 -6.10 11.04
CA LEU A 126 -4.78 -6.77 12.06
C LEU A 126 -4.30 -5.85 13.19
N ARG A 127 -4.18 -4.56 12.93
CA ARG A 127 -3.54 -3.58 13.79
C ARG A 127 -4.49 -2.42 14.12
N PRO A 128 -5.40 -2.59 15.10
CA PRO A 128 -6.31 -1.52 15.51
C PRO A 128 -5.61 -0.32 16.13
N ASP A 129 -4.37 -0.47 16.59
CA ASP A 129 -3.50 0.59 17.10
C ASP A 129 -2.89 1.46 15.99
N VAL A 130 -2.91 0.98 14.73
CA VAL A 130 -2.36 1.72 13.59
C VAL A 130 -3.40 2.71 13.07
N MET A 131 -3.04 4.00 13.05
CA MET A 131 -3.88 5.07 12.54
C MET A 131 -3.42 5.61 11.19
N ALA A 132 -2.15 5.40 10.81
CA ALA A 132 -1.63 5.84 9.52
C ALA A 132 -0.58 4.86 8.98
N ILE A 133 -0.52 4.71 7.66
CA ILE A 133 0.36 3.77 6.95
C ILE A 133 1.01 4.49 5.78
N VAL A 134 2.29 4.23 5.56
CA VAL A 134 3.06 4.64 4.38
C VAL A 134 3.61 3.39 3.70
N HIS A 135 3.41 3.28 2.39
CA HIS A 135 4.16 2.39 1.53
C HIS A 135 5.17 3.19 0.70
N THR A 136 6.43 2.76 0.67
CA THR A 136 7.54 3.50 0.07
C THR A 136 8.51 2.59 -0.67
N HIS A 137 9.12 3.11 -1.73
CA HIS A 137 10.20 2.47 -2.48
C HIS A 137 11.58 3.11 -2.20
N ALA A 138 11.76 3.74 -1.02
CA ALA A 138 12.97 4.45 -0.68
C ALA A 138 14.24 3.60 -0.93
N PRO A 139 15.16 4.03 -1.83
CA PRO A 139 16.27 3.16 -2.32
C PRO A 139 17.20 2.69 -1.22
N ALA A 140 17.41 3.50 -0.17
CA ALA A 140 18.28 3.15 0.94
C ALA A 140 17.83 1.91 1.74
N LEU A 141 16.53 1.54 1.65
CA LEU A 141 15.97 0.38 2.33
C LEU A 141 16.17 -0.93 1.54
N ILE A 142 16.33 -0.85 0.23
CA ILE A 142 16.43 -2.01 -0.65
C ILE A 142 17.58 -2.95 -0.26
N PRO A 143 18.81 -2.46 0.01
CA PRO A 143 19.93 -3.33 0.40
C PRO A 143 19.63 -4.18 1.62
N PHE A 144 18.92 -3.66 2.62
CA PHE A 144 18.54 -4.40 3.83
C PHE A 144 17.42 -5.42 3.56
N GLY A 145 16.55 -5.16 2.58
CA GLY A 145 15.51 -6.11 2.16
C GLY A 145 16.04 -7.30 1.35
N ILE A 146 17.21 -7.20 0.73
CA ILE A 146 17.81 -8.24 -0.13
C ILE A 146 19.05 -8.89 0.48
N SER A 147 19.55 -8.41 1.61
CA SER A 147 20.69 -8.96 2.32
C SER A 147 20.27 -9.59 3.66
N LYS A 148 21.20 -10.29 4.31
CA LYS A 148 21.00 -10.79 5.67
C LYS A 148 21.44 -9.81 6.76
N VAL A 149 21.88 -8.61 6.38
CA VAL A 149 22.29 -7.57 7.33
C VAL A 149 21.03 -6.95 7.92
N PRO A 150 20.82 -7.05 9.25
CA PRO A 150 19.64 -6.47 9.88
C PRO A 150 19.75 -4.94 9.92
N LEU A 151 18.61 -4.27 9.69
CA LEU A 151 18.51 -2.84 9.95
C LEU A 151 18.44 -2.60 11.46
N LYS A 152 19.41 -1.84 12.01
CA LYS A 152 19.57 -1.58 13.44
C LYS A 152 19.48 -0.08 13.73
N PRO A 153 19.07 0.33 14.95
CA PRO A 153 18.96 1.74 15.29
C PRO A 153 20.35 2.35 15.56
N ASP A 154 20.80 3.24 14.71
CA ASP A 154 22.07 3.97 14.83
C ASP A 154 21.91 5.46 15.10
N TYR A 155 20.66 5.94 15.05
CA TYR A 155 20.31 7.34 15.15
C TYR A 155 19.12 7.56 16.09
N HIS A 156 19.22 8.50 17.05
CA HIS A 156 18.20 8.66 18.08
C HIS A 156 16.77 8.93 17.55
N ARG A 157 16.62 9.55 16.36
CA ARG A 157 15.30 9.76 15.74
C ARG A 157 14.71 8.48 15.16
N SER A 158 15.49 7.47 14.95
CA SER A 158 15.09 6.14 14.49
C SER A 158 15.09 5.07 15.58
N ALA A 159 14.97 5.49 16.86
CA ALA A 159 14.88 4.57 18.00
C ALA A 159 13.81 3.48 17.82
N PHE A 160 12.70 3.79 17.13
CA PHE A 160 11.65 2.82 16.79
C PHE A 160 12.16 1.59 16.00
N VAL A 161 13.29 1.69 15.31
CA VAL A 161 13.94 0.57 14.59
C VAL A 161 14.40 -0.52 15.57
N ALA A 162 14.66 -0.18 16.85
CA ALA A 162 15.04 -1.15 17.89
C ALA A 162 13.97 -2.24 18.12
N ALA A 163 12.71 -1.97 17.78
CA ALA A 163 11.65 -2.98 17.81
C ALA A 163 11.85 -4.09 16.77
N GLY A 164 12.81 -3.92 15.86
CA GLY A 164 13.05 -4.78 14.72
C GLY A 164 12.31 -4.32 13.47
N VAL A 165 12.86 -4.69 12.30
CA VAL A 165 12.27 -4.42 10.99
C VAL A 165 12.33 -5.73 10.19
N PRO A 166 11.28 -6.57 10.22
CA PRO A 166 11.25 -7.84 9.51
C PRO A 166 11.28 -7.62 7.99
N VAL A 167 11.68 -8.66 7.26
CA VAL A 167 11.65 -8.68 5.80
C VAL A 167 10.52 -9.59 5.35
N PHE A 168 9.60 -9.06 4.56
CA PHE A 168 8.59 -9.83 3.86
C PHE A 168 9.16 -10.39 2.55
N GLU A 169 9.18 -11.73 2.45
CA GLU A 169 9.58 -12.45 1.24
C GLU A 169 8.32 -12.96 0.50
N ILE A 170 7.88 -12.23 -0.52
CA ILE A 170 6.66 -12.55 -1.25
C ILE A 170 6.68 -13.93 -1.90
N ARG A 171 7.88 -14.44 -2.29
CA ARG A 171 8.03 -15.75 -2.92
C ARG A 171 7.59 -16.91 -2.04
N GLU A 172 7.67 -16.75 -0.71
CA GLU A 172 7.22 -17.78 0.23
C GLU A 172 5.69 -17.95 0.22
N ARG A 173 4.96 -16.96 -0.28
CA ARG A 173 3.49 -16.95 -0.32
C ARG A 173 2.93 -17.15 -1.72
N ALA A 174 3.59 -16.62 -2.74
CA ALA A 174 3.05 -16.57 -4.10
C ALA A 174 4.03 -17.07 -5.18
N GLY A 175 5.21 -17.59 -4.80
CA GLY A 175 6.23 -18.00 -5.76
C GLY A 175 6.80 -16.81 -6.54
N MET A 176 7.18 -17.04 -7.80
CA MET A 176 7.70 -15.98 -8.67
C MET A 176 6.57 -15.11 -9.17
N THR A 177 6.56 -13.83 -8.74
CA THR A 177 5.55 -12.81 -9.10
C THR A 177 6.25 -11.56 -9.59
N ASP A 178 5.45 -10.55 -9.94
CA ASP A 178 5.94 -9.18 -10.19
C ASP A 178 6.18 -8.37 -8.90
N MET A 179 6.14 -9.01 -7.74
CA MET A 179 6.38 -8.49 -6.39
C MET A 179 5.33 -7.48 -5.87
N LEU A 180 4.25 -7.22 -6.59
CA LEU A 180 3.19 -6.30 -6.15
C LEU A 180 2.16 -7.00 -5.25
N ILE A 181 1.67 -6.27 -4.27
CA ILE A 181 0.57 -6.72 -3.38
C ILE A 181 -0.77 -6.45 -4.05
N ARG A 182 -1.26 -7.41 -4.85
CA ARG A 182 -2.41 -7.23 -5.74
C ARG A 182 -3.75 -7.61 -5.14
N ASP A 183 -3.75 -8.30 -4.00
CA ASP A 183 -4.96 -8.84 -3.40
C ASP A 183 -4.86 -8.89 -1.87
N GLN A 184 -5.98 -9.25 -1.23
CA GLN A 184 -6.10 -9.37 0.21
C GLN A 184 -5.16 -10.46 0.78
N ALA A 185 -4.96 -11.57 0.08
CA ALA A 185 -4.14 -12.67 0.58
C ALA A 185 -2.67 -12.25 0.71
N LEU A 186 -2.13 -11.54 -0.28
CA LEU A 186 -0.78 -10.96 -0.25
C LEU A 186 -0.68 -9.82 0.78
N GLY A 187 -1.70 -8.95 0.84
CA GLY A 187 -1.77 -7.89 1.86
C GLY A 187 -1.77 -8.47 3.27
N ARG A 188 -2.55 -9.54 3.52
CA ARG A 188 -2.57 -10.25 4.79
C ARG A 188 -1.23 -10.88 5.13
N ALA A 189 -0.56 -11.50 4.18
CA ALA A 189 0.75 -12.09 4.39
C ALA A 189 1.81 -11.02 4.75
N LEU A 190 1.77 -9.85 4.13
CA LEU A 190 2.62 -8.73 4.51
C LEU A 190 2.27 -8.20 5.91
N ALA A 191 0.99 -8.09 6.24
CA ALA A 191 0.54 -7.65 7.56
C ALA A 191 0.94 -8.65 8.67
N ASP A 192 0.89 -9.96 8.41
CA ASP A 192 1.37 -11.00 9.31
C ASP A 192 2.91 -10.89 9.50
N ALA A 193 3.67 -10.62 8.43
CA ALA A 193 5.13 -10.42 8.51
C ALA A 193 5.48 -9.12 9.27
N LEU A 194 4.71 -8.06 9.10
CA LEU A 194 4.86 -6.82 9.87
C LEU A 194 4.65 -7.08 11.36
N GLY A 195 3.68 -7.92 11.74
CA GLY A 195 3.35 -8.19 13.14
C GLY A 195 3.13 -6.90 13.93
N ASN A 196 3.78 -6.82 15.11
CA ASN A 196 3.71 -5.63 15.98
C ASN A 196 4.83 -4.60 15.70
N HIS A 197 5.63 -4.80 14.66
CA HIS A 197 6.72 -3.89 14.36
C HIS A 197 6.21 -2.57 13.74
N PRO A 198 6.99 -1.47 13.87
CA PRO A 198 6.63 -0.17 13.29
C PRO A 198 6.88 -0.08 11.78
N ALA A 199 7.65 -1.02 11.22
CA ALA A 199 7.94 -1.11 9.80
C ALA A 199 8.29 -2.55 9.41
N ALA A 200 8.10 -2.89 8.14
CA ALA A 200 8.62 -4.10 7.50
C ALA A 200 9.21 -3.75 6.15
N LEU A 201 10.33 -4.39 5.82
CA LEU A 201 10.92 -4.31 4.48
C LEU A 201 10.21 -5.31 3.58
N MET A 202 10.03 -4.94 2.32
CA MET A 202 9.55 -5.81 1.25
C MET A 202 10.74 -6.13 0.35
N ARG A 203 11.13 -7.41 0.28
CA ARG A 203 12.34 -7.83 -0.45
C ARG A 203 12.39 -7.29 -1.88
N GLY A 204 13.41 -6.48 -2.18
CA GLY A 204 13.65 -5.93 -3.52
C GLY A 204 12.56 -4.96 -4.03
N HIS A 205 11.69 -4.48 -3.12
CA HIS A 205 10.56 -3.63 -3.48
C HIS A 205 10.60 -2.29 -2.70
N GLY A 206 10.64 -2.35 -1.38
CA GLY A 206 10.61 -1.16 -0.54
C GLY A 206 10.27 -1.49 0.90
N ALA A 207 9.35 -0.74 1.49
CA ALA A 207 8.90 -0.93 2.86
C ALA A 207 7.46 -0.48 3.09
N VAL A 208 6.87 -1.00 4.15
CA VAL A 208 5.68 -0.44 4.79
C VAL A 208 6.07 0.10 6.16
N VAL A 209 5.55 1.27 6.51
CA VAL A 209 5.76 1.95 7.80
C VAL A 209 4.41 2.29 8.41
N VAL A 210 4.24 2.06 9.72
CA VAL A 210 2.99 2.29 10.42
C VAL A 210 3.17 3.21 11.61
N GLY A 211 2.10 3.91 11.99
CA GLY A 211 2.13 4.82 13.13
C GLY A 211 0.76 5.12 13.72
N PRO A 212 0.76 5.63 14.99
CA PRO A 212 -0.46 6.02 15.69
C PRO A 212 -1.04 7.37 15.25
N SER A 213 -0.38 8.06 14.31
CA SER A 213 -0.84 9.32 13.72
C SER A 213 -0.13 9.58 12.39
N ILE A 214 -0.69 10.51 11.57
CA ILE A 214 -0.06 10.96 10.32
C ILE A 214 1.33 11.53 10.60
N GLN A 215 1.48 12.43 11.57
CA GLN A 215 2.76 13.04 11.88
C GLN A 215 3.80 11.99 12.30
N ARG A 216 3.38 11.00 13.09
CA ARG A 216 4.30 9.95 13.56
C ARG A 216 4.75 9.03 12.42
N VAL A 217 3.83 8.61 11.54
CA VAL A 217 4.19 7.76 10.40
C VAL A 217 5.08 8.49 9.41
N VAL A 218 4.83 9.79 9.15
CA VAL A 218 5.68 10.62 8.29
C VAL A 218 7.09 10.74 8.86
N GLY A 219 7.22 11.03 10.17
CA GLY A 219 8.52 11.09 10.83
C GLY A 219 9.28 9.76 10.74
N ARG A 220 8.62 8.63 11.03
CA ARG A 220 9.20 7.29 10.89
C ARG A 220 9.65 7.01 9.45
N SER A 221 8.84 7.40 8.47
CA SER A 221 9.12 7.17 7.05
C SER A 221 10.30 8.01 6.54
N ILE A 222 10.55 9.18 7.11
CA ILE A 222 11.74 9.99 6.81
C ILE A 222 12.98 9.40 7.48
N PHE A 223 12.86 9.00 8.76
CA PHE A 223 14.02 8.57 9.54
C PHE A 223 14.43 7.12 9.25
N LEU A 224 13.55 6.26 8.75
CA LEU A 224 13.88 4.87 8.42
C LEU A 224 14.95 4.77 7.30
N PRO A 225 14.78 5.39 6.11
CA PRO A 225 15.81 5.37 5.07
C PRO A 225 17.05 6.19 5.45
N LEU A 226 16.91 7.23 6.27
CA LEU A 226 18.06 7.96 6.80
C LEU A 226 18.91 7.06 7.69
N ASN A 227 18.30 6.31 8.61
CA ASN A 227 18.99 5.32 9.44
C ASN A 227 19.70 4.26 8.58
N ALA A 228 19.03 3.74 7.55
CA ALA A 228 19.64 2.78 6.63
C ALA A 228 20.90 3.35 5.94
N THR A 229 20.84 4.61 5.51
CA THR A 229 21.98 5.30 4.92
C THR A 229 23.11 5.46 5.92
N LEU A 230 22.82 5.91 7.14
CA LEU A 230 23.81 6.10 8.20
C LEU A 230 24.46 4.77 8.59
N GLN A 231 23.69 3.69 8.71
CA GLN A 231 24.20 2.36 9.01
C GLN A 231 25.19 1.87 7.93
N MET A 232 24.86 2.05 6.64
CA MET A 232 25.78 1.72 5.54
C MET A 232 27.06 2.55 5.60
N GLN A 233 26.94 3.85 5.87
CA GLN A 233 28.11 4.75 5.98
C GLN A 233 28.99 4.37 7.18
N ALA A 234 28.39 4.10 8.35
CA ALA A 234 29.13 3.66 9.53
C ALA A 234 29.88 2.33 9.28
N ALA A 235 29.23 1.37 8.62
CA ALA A 235 29.86 0.11 8.25
C ALA A 235 31.02 0.32 7.27
N ALA A 236 30.94 1.28 6.34
CA ALA A 236 31.98 1.59 5.38
C ALA A 236 33.24 2.22 6.03
N LEU A 237 33.15 2.78 7.23
CA LEU A 237 34.31 3.27 8.00
C LEU A 237 35.25 2.12 8.49
N GLY A 238 34.80 0.86 8.43
CA GLY A 238 35.63 -0.31 8.70
C GLY A 238 35.90 -0.63 10.17
N GLY A 239 35.30 0.11 11.10
CA GLY A 239 35.38 -0.16 12.54
C GLY A 239 34.10 -0.84 13.09
N PRO A 240 34.11 -1.22 14.38
CA PRO A 240 32.91 -1.70 15.04
C PRO A 240 31.86 -0.58 15.12
N VAL A 241 30.61 -0.90 14.77
CA VAL A 241 29.48 0.02 14.85
C VAL A 241 28.78 -0.14 16.21
N THR A 242 28.64 0.96 16.95
CA THR A 242 27.86 1.01 18.19
C THR A 242 26.45 1.52 17.88
N TYR A 243 25.46 0.64 18.05
CA TYR A 243 24.05 0.97 17.86
C TYR A 243 23.42 1.50 19.15
N LEU A 244 22.24 2.10 19.07
CA LEU A 244 21.48 2.43 20.26
C LEU A 244 21.20 1.17 21.09
N ASP A 245 21.43 1.28 22.38
CA ASP A 245 21.02 0.24 23.33
C ASP A 245 19.47 0.14 23.35
N PRO A 246 18.89 -1.07 23.51
CA PRO A 246 17.44 -1.22 23.64
C PRO A 246 16.81 -0.36 24.75
N GLN A 247 17.52 -0.11 25.86
CA GLN A 247 17.03 0.75 26.94
C GLN A 247 17.07 2.24 26.54
N GLU A 248 18.08 2.68 25.79
CA GLU A 248 18.13 4.03 25.22
C GLU A 248 16.98 4.24 24.24
N ALA A 249 16.80 3.29 23.33
CA ALA A 249 15.72 3.34 22.34
C ALA A 249 14.33 3.40 23.02
N LYS A 250 14.11 2.58 24.07
CA LYS A 250 12.88 2.62 24.86
C LYS A 250 12.64 3.99 25.49
N LYS A 251 13.66 4.57 26.16
CA LYS A 251 13.56 5.91 26.77
C LYS A 251 13.24 7.01 25.76
N ILE A 252 13.77 6.88 24.53
CA ILE A 252 13.48 7.82 23.44
C ILE A 252 12.03 7.68 22.98
N GLU A 253 11.54 6.46 22.77
CA GLU A 253 10.16 6.22 22.32
C GLU A 253 9.11 6.56 23.40
N GLU A 254 9.41 6.35 24.68
CA GLU A 254 8.55 6.73 25.82
C GLU A 254 8.39 8.25 25.95
N ARG A 255 9.31 9.01 25.39
CA ARG A 255 9.24 10.46 25.38
C ARG A 255 8.26 10.93 24.31
N GLU A 256 6.97 10.69 24.56
CA GLU A 256 5.87 10.96 23.66
C GLU A 256 5.92 12.36 23.04
N GLY A 257 5.51 12.44 21.78
CA GLY A 257 5.43 13.69 21.04
C GLY A 257 6.79 14.33 20.79
N TYR A 258 7.87 13.58 20.93
CA TYR A 258 9.23 14.08 20.80
C TYR A 258 9.42 14.90 19.51
N GLY A 259 9.00 16.16 19.62
CA GLY A 259 9.38 17.24 18.73
C GLY A 259 9.00 17.12 17.25
N LEU A 260 8.04 16.24 16.87
CA LEU A 260 7.60 16.19 15.47
C LEU A 260 6.76 17.40 15.09
N GLY A 261 6.03 18.05 16.00
CA GLY A 261 5.22 19.23 15.68
C GLY A 261 6.01 20.31 14.96
N ARG A 262 7.15 20.72 15.51
CA ARG A 262 8.02 21.73 14.87
C ARG A 262 8.57 21.27 13.52
N ALA A 263 8.94 20.00 13.39
CA ALA A 263 9.42 19.44 12.12
C ALA A 263 8.28 19.31 11.13
N TRP A 264 7.13 18.80 11.55
CA TRP A 264 5.91 18.72 10.76
C TRP A 264 5.52 20.07 10.18
N ASP A 265 5.46 21.13 11.00
CA ASP A 265 5.09 22.47 10.54
C ASP A 265 6.05 22.99 9.47
N ALA A 266 7.37 22.75 9.66
CA ALA A 266 8.38 23.16 8.70
C ALA A 266 8.27 22.38 7.39
N TRP A 267 8.12 21.06 7.46
CA TRP A 267 7.95 20.19 6.29
C TRP A 267 6.66 20.50 5.55
N LYS A 268 5.53 20.63 6.27
CA LYS A 268 4.22 20.96 5.70
C LYS A 268 4.28 22.29 4.95
N ARG A 269 4.81 23.35 5.60
CA ARG A 269 4.97 24.66 4.95
C ARG A 269 5.79 24.58 3.65
N LYS A 270 6.94 23.89 3.70
CA LYS A 270 7.81 23.75 2.53
C LYS A 270 7.14 22.97 1.40
N ALA A 271 6.56 21.81 1.70
CA ALA A 271 5.96 20.93 0.71
C ALA A 271 4.70 21.56 0.08
N MET A 272 3.83 22.20 0.89
CA MET A 272 2.63 22.84 0.39
C MET A 272 2.91 24.09 -0.46
N ALA A 273 3.98 24.83 -0.16
CA ALA A 273 4.38 25.98 -0.96
C ALA A 273 4.85 25.64 -2.39
N LYS A 274 5.35 24.41 -2.61
CA LYS A 274 5.76 23.93 -3.95
C LYS A 274 4.58 23.63 -4.88
N HIS A 275 3.42 23.32 -4.30
CA HIS A 275 2.21 22.94 -5.05
C HIS A 275 1.02 23.75 -4.53
N PRO A 276 0.96 25.06 -4.79
CA PRO A 276 -0.18 25.88 -4.38
C PRO A 276 -1.46 25.32 -5.00
N GLU A 277 -2.54 25.27 -4.21
CA GLU A 277 -3.84 24.80 -4.68
C GLU A 277 -4.31 25.70 -5.84
N GLY A 278 -4.56 25.11 -7.00
CA GLY A 278 -5.00 25.82 -8.21
C GLY A 278 -3.93 25.97 -9.33
N ALA A 279 -2.69 25.51 -9.15
CA ALA A 279 -1.65 25.58 -10.18
C ALA A 279 -1.76 24.48 -11.28
N GLY A 280 -2.84 23.69 -11.27
CA GLY A 280 -3.12 22.64 -12.24
C GLY A 280 -4.55 22.72 -12.77
N LYS A 281 -4.83 23.68 -13.66
CA LYS A 281 -5.96 23.64 -14.57
C LYS A 281 -5.46 23.59 -16.00
#